data_332b051508ae43fc371fc21401575cf6
#
_entry.id   332b051508ae43fc371fc21401575cf6
#
_cell.length_a   1.000
_cell.length_b   1.000
_cell.length_c   1.000
_cell.angle_alpha   90.00
_cell.angle_beta   90.00
_cell.angle_gamma   90.00
#
_symmetry.space_group_name_H-M   'P 1'
#
loop_
_entity.id
_entity.type
_entity.pdbx_description
1 polymer ?
#
loop_
_entity_poly.entity_id
_entity_poly.type
_entity_poly.pdbx_seq_one_letter_code
_entity_poly.pdbx_strand_id
1 'polypeptide(L)'
;MSKEVLLVVESVSNEKGVPASVIFEALELALATATKKRFEDEVDLRVEINRHNGSYETFRRWTVVDEADLDDPAVETWLSKARETHPDAKVGDVIEEKIESIEFGRIAAQTAKQVIVQKVREAERAQVVDAYRERLGEIISGTVKKVTRDNVIVDLGNNAEALLAREDIISRETFRVGVRLRALLKEIRTENRGPQLILSRTAPEMLIELFRIEVPEIAEGLIEVMAASRDPGSRAKIAVRSKDKRIDPQGACIGMRGSRVQAVSGELGGERVDIVLWDENPAQFVINAMSPAEVAAIIVDEDAHAMDIAVGADNLAQAIGRGGQNVRLASQLTGWTLNVMTESDIQAKQQAETGDILRNFIEELEVDEELAQVLVDEGFTSLEEIAYVPLEEMLNIDGFDEDIVNELRARAKDRLLTKAIATEEKLADAHPAEDLLSLEGMDKDLAMELAVRGVITREDLAEQSIDDLLDIDGIDDERAGKLIMAARAHWFE
;
A
#
# COMPACT_ATOMS: atom_id res chain seq x y z
N MET A 1 13.33 -27.99 46.45
CA MET A 1 13.16 -26.70 45.75
C MET A 1 13.88 -26.65 44.40
N SER A 2 15.20 -26.81 44.28
CA SER A 2 15.89 -26.76 42.98
C SER A 2 15.51 -27.88 42.00
N LYS A 3 15.18 -29.07 42.46
CA LYS A 3 14.69 -30.16 41.60
C LYS A 3 13.26 -29.95 41.06
N GLU A 4 12.44 -29.21 41.78
CA GLU A 4 11.06 -28.90 41.37
C GLU A 4 11.03 -27.99 40.15
N VAL A 5 11.96 -27.01 40.06
CA VAL A 5 12.12 -26.12 38.89
C VAL A 5 12.45 -26.92 37.63
N LEU A 6 13.42 -27.85 37.73
CA LEU A 6 13.80 -28.71 36.60
C LEU A 6 12.66 -29.62 36.14
N LEU A 7 11.91 -30.21 37.08
CA LEU A 7 10.76 -31.05 36.76
C LEU A 7 9.63 -30.28 36.08
N VAL A 8 9.38 -29.04 36.51
CA VAL A 8 8.39 -28.17 35.85
C VAL A 8 8.83 -27.84 34.42
N VAL A 9 10.11 -27.48 34.21
CA VAL A 9 10.66 -27.17 32.87
C VAL A 9 10.53 -28.39 31.96
N GLU A 10 10.97 -29.54 32.42
CA GLU A 10 10.95 -30.77 31.61
C GLU A 10 9.52 -31.20 31.26
N SER A 11 8.60 -31.17 32.24
CA SER A 11 7.20 -31.51 32.05
C SER A 11 6.53 -30.60 31.03
N VAL A 12 6.69 -29.27 31.15
CA VAL A 12 6.09 -28.29 30.25
C VAL A 12 6.72 -28.34 28.87
N SER A 13 8.04 -28.48 28.77
CA SER A 13 8.74 -28.60 27.50
C SER A 13 8.25 -29.80 26.71
N ASN A 14 8.13 -30.96 27.36
CA ASN A 14 7.62 -32.19 26.73
C ASN A 14 6.15 -32.12 26.36
N GLU A 15 5.30 -31.55 27.23
CA GLU A 15 3.85 -31.43 26.98
C GLU A 15 3.55 -30.44 25.85
N LYS A 16 4.28 -29.36 25.73
CA LYS A 16 4.00 -28.27 24.78
C LYS A 16 4.91 -28.27 23.55
N GLY A 17 5.95 -29.09 23.51
CA GLY A 17 6.89 -29.14 22.40
C GLY A 17 7.72 -27.87 22.24
N VAL A 18 7.90 -27.11 23.32
CA VAL A 18 8.65 -25.84 23.33
C VAL A 18 10.05 -26.10 23.91
N PRO A 19 11.11 -25.47 23.37
CA PRO A 19 12.45 -25.61 23.90
C PRO A 19 12.55 -25.30 25.40
N ALA A 20 13.29 -26.09 26.15
CA ALA A 20 13.48 -25.89 27.59
C ALA A 20 14.04 -24.49 27.93
N SER A 21 14.85 -23.91 27.05
CA SER A 21 15.37 -22.55 27.22
C SER A 21 14.26 -21.50 27.39
N VAL A 22 13.19 -21.59 26.59
CA VAL A 22 12.04 -20.67 26.66
C VAL A 22 11.30 -20.80 28.00
N ILE A 23 11.23 -22.03 28.53
CA ILE A 23 10.58 -22.26 29.83
C ILE A 23 11.44 -21.75 30.99
N PHE A 24 12.78 -21.87 30.90
CA PHE A 24 13.69 -21.26 31.86
C PHE A 24 13.56 -19.73 31.90
N GLU A 25 13.57 -19.07 30.73
CA GLU A 25 13.39 -17.62 30.61
C GLU A 25 12.02 -17.18 31.21
N ALA A 26 10.98 -17.96 30.95
CA ALA A 26 9.66 -17.70 31.51
C ALA A 26 9.66 -17.79 33.05
N LEU A 27 10.36 -18.77 33.62
CA LEU A 27 10.49 -18.91 35.07
C LEU A 27 11.36 -17.80 35.67
N GLU A 28 12.45 -17.42 35.04
CA GLU A 28 13.31 -16.29 35.45
C GLU A 28 12.51 -14.99 35.50
N LEU A 29 11.72 -14.71 34.47
CA LEU A 29 10.84 -13.54 34.41
C LEU A 29 9.71 -13.60 35.47
N ALA A 30 9.15 -14.78 35.71
CA ALA A 30 8.13 -14.97 36.74
C ALA A 30 8.64 -14.74 38.16
N LEU A 31 9.82 -15.26 38.47
CA LEU A 31 10.49 -15.05 39.72
C LEU A 31 10.89 -13.59 39.94
N ALA A 32 11.40 -12.92 38.89
CA ALA A 32 11.69 -11.49 38.90
C ALA A 32 10.41 -10.68 39.17
N THR A 33 9.30 -10.99 38.48
CA THR A 33 8.00 -10.32 38.66
C THR A 33 7.41 -10.57 40.06
N ALA A 34 7.58 -11.77 40.57
CA ALA A 34 7.12 -12.09 41.93
C ALA A 34 7.96 -11.39 43.01
N THR A 35 9.27 -11.22 42.74
CA THR A 35 10.18 -10.50 43.63
C THR A 35 9.91 -9.00 43.63
N LYS A 36 9.63 -8.41 42.44
CA LYS A 36 9.24 -6.99 42.27
C LYS A 36 8.08 -6.59 43.19
N LYS A 37 7.09 -7.47 43.41
CA LYS A 37 5.95 -7.23 44.30
C LYS A 37 6.30 -7.06 45.78
N ARG A 38 7.53 -7.33 46.19
CA ARG A 38 8.04 -7.11 47.56
C ARG A 38 8.59 -5.69 47.76
N PHE A 39 8.84 -4.98 46.69
CA PHE A 39 9.34 -3.62 46.72
C PHE A 39 8.15 -2.66 46.49
N GLU A 40 8.20 -1.51 47.13
CA GLU A 40 7.20 -0.45 46.97
C GLU A 40 7.43 0.35 45.69
N ASP A 41 8.72 0.43 45.27
CA ASP A 41 9.16 1.12 44.06
C ASP A 41 9.25 0.16 42.86
N GLU A 42 9.20 0.69 41.63
CA GLU A 42 9.43 -0.05 40.42
C GLU A 42 10.94 -0.35 40.23
N VAL A 43 11.42 -1.46 40.81
CA VAL A 43 12.82 -1.89 40.71
C VAL A 43 13.04 -2.77 39.46
N ASP A 44 14.23 -2.69 38.88
CA ASP A 44 14.63 -3.64 37.82
C ASP A 44 15.35 -4.84 38.45
N LEU A 45 14.84 -6.04 38.16
CA LEU A 45 15.33 -7.30 38.73
C LEU A 45 15.59 -8.32 37.64
N ARG A 46 16.71 -9.03 37.72
CA ARG A 46 17.04 -10.19 36.94
C ARG A 46 17.18 -11.42 37.85
N VAL A 47 16.58 -12.51 37.41
CA VAL A 47 16.78 -13.82 38.04
C VAL A 47 17.51 -14.72 37.07
N GLU A 48 18.47 -15.45 37.52
CA GLU A 48 19.25 -16.43 36.75
C GLU A 48 19.08 -17.81 37.37
N ILE A 49 18.60 -18.77 36.57
CA ILE A 49 18.38 -20.16 36.98
C ILE A 49 19.50 -21.01 36.43
N ASN A 50 20.21 -21.71 37.30
CA ASN A 50 21.22 -22.69 36.88
C ASN A 50 20.53 -23.90 36.24
N ARG A 51 20.76 -24.08 34.96
CA ARG A 51 20.10 -25.10 34.13
C ARG A 51 20.45 -26.54 34.48
N HIS A 52 21.53 -26.77 35.25
CA HIS A 52 21.95 -28.11 35.66
C HIS A 52 21.38 -28.58 36.97
N ASN A 53 21.25 -27.68 37.94
CA ASN A 53 20.82 -28.02 39.31
C ASN A 53 19.51 -27.34 39.73
N GLY A 54 18.98 -26.39 38.94
CA GLY A 54 17.74 -25.67 39.21
C GLY A 54 17.85 -24.65 40.36
N SER A 55 19.06 -24.35 40.88
CA SER A 55 19.23 -23.24 41.79
C SER A 55 19.11 -21.91 41.05
N TYR A 56 18.70 -20.87 41.76
CA TYR A 56 18.54 -19.55 41.12
C TYR A 56 19.05 -18.45 42.05
N GLU A 57 19.52 -17.39 41.45
CA GLU A 57 20.01 -16.18 42.09
C GLU A 57 19.25 -14.96 41.54
N THR A 58 19.04 -13.96 42.41
CA THR A 58 18.32 -12.76 42.07
C THR A 58 19.25 -11.55 42.15
N PHE A 59 19.21 -10.74 41.15
CA PHE A 59 20.05 -9.54 41.00
C PHE A 59 19.13 -8.33 40.86
N ARG A 60 19.41 -7.26 41.60
CA ARG A 60 18.86 -5.94 41.34
C ARG A 60 19.77 -5.21 40.37
N ARG A 61 19.18 -4.53 39.42
CA ARG A 61 19.90 -3.83 38.36
C ARG A 61 19.65 -2.34 38.41
N TRP A 62 20.67 -1.57 38.05
CA TRP A 62 20.58 -0.14 37.85
C TRP A 62 21.30 0.19 36.54
N THR A 63 20.70 1.04 35.75
CA THR A 63 21.36 1.63 34.59
C THR A 63 22.19 2.83 35.05
N VAL A 64 23.46 2.90 34.62
CA VAL A 64 24.34 4.01 34.95
C VAL A 64 24.00 5.20 34.06
N VAL A 65 23.61 6.32 34.65
CA VAL A 65 23.28 7.58 33.99
C VAL A 65 24.23 8.70 34.41
N ASP A 66 24.26 9.79 33.66
CA ASP A 66 25.02 10.98 34.06
C ASP A 66 24.33 11.63 35.29
N GLU A 67 25.10 12.40 36.05
CA GLU A 67 24.58 13.04 37.28
C GLU A 67 23.42 14.00 37.03
N ALA A 68 23.34 14.56 35.78
CA ALA A 68 22.27 15.47 35.35
C ALA A 68 20.99 14.75 34.89
N ASP A 69 21.09 13.45 34.55
CA ASP A 69 20.03 12.72 33.83
C ASP A 69 19.35 11.64 34.70
N LEU A 70 19.52 11.68 36.03
CA LEU A 70 18.87 10.73 36.92
C LEU A 70 17.38 11.05 37.09
N ASP A 71 16.51 10.26 36.47
CA ASP A 71 15.06 10.40 36.57
C ASP A 71 14.48 9.50 37.69
N ASP A 72 14.89 8.24 37.76
CA ASP A 72 14.36 7.26 38.72
C ASP A 72 15.47 6.53 39.50
N PRO A 73 15.72 6.91 40.77
CA PRO A 73 16.73 6.24 41.62
C PRO A 73 16.44 4.76 41.92
N ALA A 74 15.25 4.23 41.59
CA ALA A 74 14.91 2.83 41.80
C ALA A 74 15.55 1.93 40.73
N VAL A 75 15.74 2.43 39.52
CA VAL A 75 16.28 1.72 38.33
C VAL A 75 17.53 2.33 37.75
N GLU A 76 17.93 3.54 38.22
CA GLU A 76 19.10 4.28 37.73
C GLU A 76 20.07 4.58 38.86
N THR A 77 21.34 4.74 38.52
CA THR A 77 22.38 5.17 39.45
C THR A 77 23.39 6.10 38.80
N TRP A 78 23.92 7.05 39.55
CA TRP A 78 24.94 7.99 39.04
C TRP A 78 26.25 7.32 38.71
N LEU A 79 26.92 7.81 37.69
CA LEU A 79 28.23 7.33 37.27
C LEU A 79 29.27 7.39 38.42
N SER A 80 29.25 8.44 39.26
CA SER A 80 30.15 8.58 40.42
C SER A 80 29.93 7.46 41.45
N LYS A 81 28.68 7.16 41.79
CA LYS A 81 28.33 6.08 42.73
C LYS A 81 28.59 4.71 42.14
N ALA A 82 28.32 4.54 40.84
CA ALA A 82 28.60 3.30 40.12
C ALA A 82 30.10 2.93 40.17
N ARG A 83 31.00 3.92 40.03
CA ARG A 83 32.44 3.76 40.07
C ARG A 83 33.01 3.43 41.44
N GLU A 84 32.29 3.65 42.52
CA GLU A 84 32.72 3.20 43.86
C GLU A 84 32.80 1.68 43.96
N THR A 85 31.89 0.98 43.29
CA THR A 85 31.85 -0.50 43.27
C THR A 85 32.42 -1.11 41.99
N HIS A 86 32.33 -0.41 40.86
CA HIS A 86 32.78 -0.81 39.52
C HIS A 86 33.62 0.31 38.89
N PRO A 87 34.96 0.35 39.10
CA PRO A 87 35.84 1.46 38.68
C PRO A 87 35.78 1.79 37.20
N ASP A 88 35.50 0.79 36.35
CA ASP A 88 35.48 0.89 34.87
C ASP A 88 34.08 1.23 34.31
N ALA A 89 33.09 1.49 35.15
CA ALA A 89 31.72 1.77 34.74
C ALA A 89 31.60 3.02 33.85
N LYS A 90 30.77 2.92 32.83
CA LYS A 90 30.45 3.99 31.87
C LYS A 90 28.95 4.24 31.88
N VAL A 91 28.55 5.43 31.42
CA VAL A 91 27.15 5.77 31.19
C VAL A 91 26.53 4.79 30.18
N GLY A 92 25.38 4.21 30.53
CA GLY A 92 24.71 3.15 29.79
C GLY A 92 25.03 1.73 30.25
N ASP A 93 26.02 1.53 31.11
CA ASP A 93 26.28 0.22 31.69
C ASP A 93 25.19 -0.17 32.69
N VAL A 94 24.99 -1.48 32.87
CA VAL A 94 24.07 -2.01 33.87
C VAL A 94 24.87 -2.64 35.01
N ILE A 95 24.65 -2.13 36.22
CA ILE A 95 25.27 -2.67 37.44
C ILE A 95 24.29 -3.62 38.12
N GLU A 96 24.79 -4.77 38.56
CA GLU A 96 24.01 -5.79 39.23
C GLU A 96 24.51 -6.00 40.67
N GLU A 97 23.58 -6.05 41.60
CA GLU A 97 23.83 -6.42 42.96
C GLU A 97 22.98 -7.65 43.34
N LYS A 98 23.62 -8.66 43.89
CA LYS A 98 22.93 -9.87 44.35
C LYS A 98 22.12 -9.59 45.58
N ILE A 99 20.81 -9.89 45.50
CA ILE A 99 19.88 -9.77 46.61
C ILE A 99 19.36 -11.14 47.06
N GLU A 100 18.69 -11.17 48.21
CA GLU A 100 18.05 -12.38 48.72
C GLU A 100 16.92 -12.84 47.80
N SER A 101 17.05 -14.07 47.27
CA SER A 101 16.05 -14.68 46.39
C SER A 101 14.81 -15.09 47.21
N ILE A 102 13.62 -14.89 46.61
CA ILE A 102 12.37 -15.39 47.20
C ILE A 102 12.32 -16.92 47.06
N GLU A 103 11.70 -17.58 48.08
CA GLU A 103 11.41 -19.00 47.95
C GLU A 103 10.31 -19.23 46.86
N PHE A 104 10.48 -20.35 46.10
CA PHE A 104 9.50 -20.80 45.13
C PHE A 104 8.23 -21.30 45.81
N GLY A 105 7.44 -20.35 46.34
CA GLY A 105 6.20 -20.60 47.09
C GLY A 105 4.95 -20.49 46.19
N ARG A 106 3.77 -20.54 46.79
CA ARG A 106 2.49 -20.50 46.06
C ARG A 106 2.30 -19.29 45.17
N ILE A 107 2.78 -18.10 45.57
CA ILE A 107 2.63 -16.86 44.79
C ILE A 107 3.55 -16.90 43.56
N ALA A 108 4.81 -17.33 43.77
CA ALA A 108 5.76 -17.51 42.69
C ALA A 108 5.28 -18.57 41.69
N ALA A 109 4.72 -19.68 42.18
CA ALA A 109 4.16 -20.73 41.31
C ALA A 109 2.96 -20.26 40.48
N GLN A 110 2.09 -19.42 41.01
CA GLN A 110 0.97 -18.84 40.26
C GLN A 110 1.43 -17.86 39.21
N THR A 111 2.36 -16.97 39.54
CA THR A 111 2.96 -16.03 38.60
C THR A 111 3.74 -16.78 37.50
N ALA A 112 4.52 -17.79 37.89
CA ALA A 112 5.22 -18.66 36.97
C ALA A 112 4.26 -19.32 35.94
N LYS A 113 3.16 -19.88 36.44
CA LYS A 113 2.15 -20.49 35.54
C LYS A 113 1.62 -19.50 34.52
N GLN A 114 1.31 -18.26 34.93
CA GLN A 114 0.81 -17.23 34.00
C GLN A 114 1.87 -16.83 32.96
N VAL A 115 3.11 -16.58 33.41
CA VAL A 115 4.22 -16.18 32.52
C VAL A 115 4.61 -17.33 31.59
N ILE A 116 4.68 -18.57 32.08
CA ILE A 116 4.92 -19.75 31.25
C ILE A 116 3.88 -19.88 30.16
N VAL A 117 2.59 -19.80 30.50
CA VAL A 117 1.49 -19.89 29.52
C VAL A 117 1.61 -18.77 28.47
N GLN A 118 1.98 -17.57 28.88
CA GLN A 118 2.19 -16.45 27.95
C GLN A 118 3.40 -16.72 27.04
N LYS A 119 4.54 -17.09 27.60
CA LYS A 119 5.77 -17.34 26.84
C LYS A 119 5.64 -18.55 25.88
N VAL A 120 4.95 -19.59 26.33
CA VAL A 120 4.63 -20.74 25.46
C VAL A 120 3.77 -20.28 24.28
N ARG A 121 2.74 -19.47 24.52
CA ARG A 121 1.92 -18.93 23.44
C ARG A 121 2.70 -18.04 22.48
N GLU A 122 3.63 -17.22 23.00
CA GLU A 122 4.51 -16.40 22.16
C GLU A 122 5.42 -17.28 21.30
N ALA A 123 6.02 -18.33 21.87
CA ALA A 123 6.86 -19.28 21.14
C ALA A 123 6.07 -20.09 20.10
N GLU A 124 4.87 -20.60 20.45
CA GLU A 124 3.97 -21.28 19.50
C GLU A 124 3.61 -20.35 18.31
N ARG A 125 3.35 -19.07 18.59
CA ARG A 125 3.07 -18.06 17.56
C ARG A 125 4.28 -17.80 16.65
N ALA A 126 5.47 -17.64 17.23
CA ALA A 126 6.70 -17.46 16.46
C ALA A 126 6.94 -18.66 15.52
N GLN A 127 6.73 -19.88 16.01
CA GLN A 127 6.84 -21.10 15.19
C GLN A 127 5.83 -21.11 14.02
N VAL A 128 4.58 -20.67 14.27
CA VAL A 128 3.57 -20.55 13.20
C VAL A 128 4.01 -19.53 12.17
N VAL A 129 4.47 -18.34 12.58
CA VAL A 129 4.97 -17.32 11.66
C VAL A 129 6.11 -17.85 10.79
N ASP A 130 7.10 -18.49 11.40
CA ASP A 130 8.25 -19.03 10.69
C ASP A 130 7.86 -20.14 9.70
N ALA A 131 6.94 -21.02 10.09
CA ALA A 131 6.45 -22.09 9.24
C ALA A 131 5.67 -21.62 8.00
N TYR A 132 5.04 -20.43 8.07
CA TYR A 132 4.25 -19.87 6.97
C TYR A 132 4.93 -18.72 6.24
N ARG A 133 6.09 -18.25 6.68
CA ARG A 133 6.81 -17.11 6.07
C ARG A 133 7.11 -17.33 4.58
N GLU A 134 7.58 -18.52 4.22
CA GLU A 134 7.89 -18.86 2.83
C GLU A 134 6.65 -19.09 1.97
N ARG A 135 5.50 -19.26 2.61
CA ARG A 135 4.21 -19.51 1.96
C ARG A 135 3.35 -18.26 1.79
N LEU A 136 3.92 -17.08 2.08
CA LEU A 136 3.24 -15.81 1.84
C LEU A 136 2.94 -15.66 0.34
N GLY A 137 1.70 -15.30 0.01
CA GLY A 137 1.23 -15.23 -1.38
C GLY A 137 0.75 -16.56 -1.96
N GLU A 138 0.83 -17.69 -1.24
CA GLU A 138 0.30 -18.97 -1.70
C GLU A 138 -1.16 -19.18 -1.26
N ILE A 139 -1.86 -20.05 -2.01
CA ILE A 139 -3.17 -20.54 -1.59
C ILE A 139 -2.99 -21.63 -0.55
N ILE A 140 -3.55 -21.41 0.62
CA ILE A 140 -3.60 -22.40 1.70
C ILE A 140 -5.02 -22.91 1.90
N SER A 141 -5.13 -24.16 2.37
CA SER A 141 -6.40 -24.82 2.67
C SER A 141 -6.54 -24.98 4.17
N GLY A 142 -7.72 -24.69 4.68
CA GLY A 142 -8.03 -24.87 6.09
C GLY A 142 -9.50 -25.21 6.32
N THR A 143 -9.86 -25.47 7.57
CA THR A 143 -11.22 -25.77 7.99
C THR A 143 -11.76 -24.62 8.83
N VAL A 144 -12.98 -24.17 8.55
CA VAL A 144 -13.63 -23.10 9.32
C VAL A 144 -13.85 -23.55 10.74
N LYS A 145 -13.20 -22.89 11.70
CA LYS A 145 -13.29 -23.15 13.14
C LYS A 145 -14.37 -22.33 13.81
N LYS A 146 -14.49 -21.05 13.42
CA LYS A 146 -15.45 -20.11 14.03
C LYS A 146 -15.87 -19.10 12.99
N VAL A 147 -17.15 -18.74 13.00
CA VAL A 147 -17.71 -17.65 12.18
C VAL A 147 -18.28 -16.60 13.13
N THR A 148 -17.89 -15.37 12.94
CA THR A 148 -18.44 -14.19 13.64
C THR A 148 -19.09 -13.25 12.63
N ARG A 149 -19.63 -12.13 13.07
CA ARG A 149 -20.22 -11.13 12.19
C ARG A 149 -19.17 -10.51 11.24
N ASP A 150 -17.96 -10.29 11.75
CA ASP A 150 -16.93 -9.49 11.09
C ASP A 150 -15.78 -10.33 10.51
N ASN A 151 -15.66 -11.60 10.92
CA ASN A 151 -14.57 -12.45 10.46
C ASN A 151 -14.84 -13.94 10.60
N VAL A 152 -14.02 -14.71 9.91
CA VAL A 152 -13.98 -16.18 9.97
C VAL A 152 -12.60 -16.62 10.45
N ILE A 153 -12.55 -17.47 11.47
CA ILE A 153 -11.32 -18.12 11.93
C ILE A 153 -11.20 -19.47 11.24
N VAL A 154 -10.07 -19.68 10.62
CA VAL A 154 -9.75 -20.89 9.86
C VAL A 154 -8.65 -21.66 10.58
N ASP A 155 -8.87 -22.93 10.82
CA ASP A 155 -7.87 -23.84 11.37
C ASP A 155 -7.06 -24.43 10.18
N LEU A 156 -5.76 -24.22 10.22
CA LEU A 156 -4.82 -24.72 9.21
C LEU A 156 -4.12 -26.01 9.64
N GLY A 157 -4.44 -26.49 10.84
CA GLY A 157 -3.72 -27.60 11.49
C GLY A 157 -2.49 -27.14 12.28
N ASN A 158 -1.89 -28.07 13.05
CA ASN A 158 -0.70 -27.82 13.87
C ASN A 158 -0.78 -26.56 14.75
N ASN A 159 -1.93 -26.32 15.36
CA ASN A 159 -2.22 -25.11 16.17
C ASN A 159 -2.13 -23.77 15.41
N ALA A 160 -2.04 -23.79 14.08
CA ALA A 160 -2.06 -22.60 13.28
C ALA A 160 -3.50 -22.16 12.97
N GLU A 161 -3.82 -20.96 13.37
CA GLU A 161 -5.11 -20.31 13.07
C GLU A 161 -4.88 -19.12 12.16
N ALA A 162 -5.80 -18.93 11.20
CA ALA A 162 -5.78 -17.79 10.30
C ALA A 162 -7.10 -17.01 10.37
N LEU A 163 -7.00 -15.72 10.12
CA LEU A 163 -8.12 -14.80 10.09
C LEU A 163 -8.50 -14.51 8.63
N LEU A 164 -9.75 -14.68 8.30
CA LEU A 164 -10.36 -14.19 7.06
C LEU A 164 -11.36 -13.10 7.43
N ALA A 165 -10.98 -11.84 7.19
CA ALA A 165 -11.80 -10.67 7.50
C ALA A 165 -13.00 -10.58 6.54
N ARG A 166 -14.05 -9.89 6.94
CA ARG A 166 -15.29 -9.75 6.14
C ARG A 166 -15.02 -9.10 4.78
N GLU A 167 -14.16 -8.11 4.73
CA GLU A 167 -13.72 -7.41 3.51
C GLU A 167 -12.96 -8.32 2.54
N ASP A 168 -12.29 -9.34 3.05
CA ASP A 168 -11.56 -10.36 2.30
C ASP A 168 -12.43 -11.57 1.91
N ILE A 169 -13.72 -11.56 2.20
CA ILE A 169 -14.70 -12.59 1.81
C ILE A 169 -15.46 -12.12 0.57
N ILE A 170 -15.62 -13.00 -0.41
CA ILE A 170 -16.45 -12.72 -1.58
C ILE A 170 -17.91 -12.53 -1.10
N SER A 171 -18.55 -11.43 -1.46
CA SER A 171 -19.82 -10.96 -0.89
C SER A 171 -20.98 -11.96 -0.94
N ARG A 172 -20.92 -12.95 -1.82
CA ARG A 172 -21.95 -14.00 -1.98
C ARG A 172 -21.63 -15.29 -1.24
N GLU A 173 -20.44 -15.41 -0.67
CA GLU A 173 -20.02 -16.60 0.07
C GLU A 173 -20.52 -16.58 1.51
N THR A 174 -20.93 -17.75 1.96
CA THR A 174 -21.32 -17.98 3.36
C THR A 174 -20.60 -19.19 3.88
N PHE A 175 -19.89 -19.04 4.98
CA PHE A 175 -19.14 -20.11 5.60
C PHE A 175 -19.89 -20.70 6.80
N ARG A 176 -19.73 -21.99 7.02
CA ARG A 176 -20.21 -22.71 8.20
C ARG A 176 -19.03 -23.40 8.86
N VAL A 177 -19.12 -23.56 10.16
CA VAL A 177 -18.11 -24.31 10.94
C VAL A 177 -17.98 -25.72 10.38
N GLY A 178 -16.74 -26.19 10.22
CA GLY A 178 -16.41 -27.49 9.67
C GLY A 178 -16.27 -27.53 8.14
N VAL A 179 -16.61 -26.47 7.42
CA VAL A 179 -16.41 -26.38 5.96
C VAL A 179 -14.95 -26.14 5.65
N ARG A 180 -14.44 -26.85 4.67
CA ARG A 180 -13.09 -26.63 4.13
C ARG A 180 -13.12 -25.48 3.14
N LEU A 181 -12.17 -24.54 3.26
CA LEU A 181 -11.99 -23.44 2.33
C LEU A 181 -10.54 -23.32 1.89
N ARG A 182 -10.34 -22.68 0.75
CA ARG A 182 -9.05 -22.30 0.19
C ARG A 182 -8.99 -20.76 0.14
N ALA A 183 -7.89 -20.19 0.55
CA ALA A 183 -7.69 -18.73 0.51
C ALA A 183 -6.21 -18.40 0.35
N LEU A 184 -5.92 -17.23 -0.17
CA LEU A 184 -4.58 -16.70 -0.28
C LEU A 184 -4.08 -16.31 1.11
N LEU A 185 -2.84 -16.66 1.44
CA LEU A 185 -2.14 -16.08 2.60
C LEU A 185 -1.65 -14.68 2.21
N LYS A 186 -2.46 -13.67 2.54
CA LYS A 186 -2.23 -12.28 2.11
C LYS A 186 -1.15 -11.58 2.94
N GLU A 187 -1.14 -11.84 4.25
CA GLU A 187 -0.29 -11.11 5.19
C GLU A 187 0.04 -11.98 6.40
N ILE A 188 1.21 -11.77 6.97
CA ILE A 188 1.62 -12.36 8.26
C ILE A 188 1.91 -11.21 9.22
N ARG A 189 1.10 -11.10 10.29
CA ARG A 189 1.22 -10.06 11.32
C ARG A 189 2.06 -10.55 12.49
N THR A 190 2.83 -9.67 13.07
CA THR A 190 3.64 -9.93 14.26
C THR A 190 2.97 -9.50 15.56
N GLU A 191 1.73 -9.05 15.51
CA GLU A 191 0.99 -8.54 16.65
C GLU A 191 0.76 -9.60 17.73
N ASN A 192 0.80 -9.16 19.00
CA ASN A 192 0.67 -10.04 20.17
C ASN A 192 -0.76 -10.56 20.43
N ARG A 193 -1.77 -10.12 19.70
CA ARG A 193 -3.18 -10.50 19.90
C ARG A 193 -3.82 -10.98 18.60
N GLY A 194 -4.59 -12.07 18.69
CA GLY A 194 -5.33 -12.65 17.56
C GLY A 194 -4.50 -13.58 16.67
N PRO A 195 -5.10 -14.13 15.60
CA PRO A 195 -4.40 -14.90 14.57
C PRO A 195 -3.40 -14.01 13.82
N GLN A 196 -2.22 -14.55 13.52
CA GLN A 196 -1.15 -13.84 12.82
C GLN A 196 -1.22 -13.98 11.30
N LEU A 197 -1.86 -15.04 10.84
CA LEU A 197 -2.03 -15.34 9.41
C LEU A 197 -3.32 -14.70 8.92
N ILE A 198 -3.22 -13.81 7.96
CA ILE A 198 -4.36 -13.11 7.35
C ILE A 198 -4.61 -13.70 5.98
N LEU A 199 -5.84 -14.13 5.76
CA LEU A 199 -6.30 -14.74 4.52
C LEU A 199 -7.13 -13.76 3.69
N SER A 200 -7.07 -13.92 2.37
CA SER A 200 -7.95 -13.20 1.45
C SER A 200 -8.50 -14.14 0.37
N ARG A 201 -9.77 -13.91 0.02
CA ARG A 201 -10.42 -14.49 -1.15
C ARG A 201 -10.74 -13.44 -2.21
N THR A 202 -10.55 -12.17 -1.86
CA THR A 202 -10.82 -11.02 -2.75
C THR A 202 -9.57 -10.51 -3.47
N ALA A 203 -8.37 -10.76 -2.96
CA ALA A 203 -7.11 -10.29 -3.52
C ALA A 203 -6.90 -10.76 -4.97
N PRO A 204 -6.36 -9.91 -5.88
CA PRO A 204 -6.04 -10.29 -7.25
C PRO A 204 -5.05 -11.46 -7.33
N GLU A 205 -4.11 -11.54 -6.41
CA GLU A 205 -3.10 -12.60 -6.33
C GLU A 205 -3.73 -13.97 -6.13
N MET A 206 -4.90 -14.06 -5.50
CA MET A 206 -5.63 -15.33 -5.41
C MET A 206 -6.04 -15.87 -6.79
N LEU A 207 -6.43 -14.99 -7.70
CA LEU A 207 -6.73 -15.38 -9.08
C LEU A 207 -5.48 -15.91 -9.78
N ILE A 208 -4.35 -15.22 -9.63
CA ILE A 208 -3.06 -15.61 -10.21
C ILE A 208 -2.63 -16.98 -9.73
N GLU A 209 -2.69 -17.22 -8.42
CA GLU A 209 -2.31 -18.51 -7.83
C GLU A 209 -3.27 -19.65 -8.23
N LEU A 210 -4.56 -19.38 -8.38
CA LEU A 210 -5.50 -20.38 -8.92
C LEU A 210 -5.14 -20.77 -10.35
N PHE A 211 -4.79 -19.80 -11.20
CA PHE A 211 -4.31 -20.11 -12.54
C PHE A 211 -3.00 -20.88 -12.53
N ARG A 212 -2.08 -20.57 -11.62
CA ARG A 212 -0.82 -21.32 -11.46
C ARG A 212 -1.07 -22.79 -11.11
N ILE A 213 -2.10 -23.06 -10.30
CA ILE A 213 -2.48 -24.42 -9.92
C ILE A 213 -3.17 -25.16 -11.07
N GLU A 214 -4.07 -24.50 -11.81
CA GLU A 214 -4.92 -25.13 -12.82
C GLU A 214 -4.25 -25.21 -14.21
N VAL A 215 -3.24 -24.39 -14.48
CA VAL A 215 -2.57 -24.24 -15.79
C VAL A 215 -1.10 -24.67 -15.66
N PRO A 216 -0.73 -25.90 -16.03
CA PRO A 216 0.65 -26.38 -15.92
C PRO A 216 1.66 -25.48 -16.64
N GLU A 217 1.28 -24.90 -17.77
CA GLU A 217 2.14 -24.04 -18.58
C GLU A 217 2.53 -22.74 -17.83
N ILE A 218 1.71 -22.28 -16.88
CA ILE A 218 2.04 -21.16 -15.96
C ILE A 218 2.98 -21.68 -14.86
N ALA A 219 2.70 -22.84 -14.28
CA ALA A 219 3.54 -23.44 -13.24
C ALA A 219 4.96 -23.73 -13.74
N GLU A 220 5.09 -24.14 -15.01
CA GLU A 220 6.38 -24.42 -15.68
C GLU A 220 7.08 -23.12 -16.18
N GLY A 221 6.43 -21.96 -16.08
CA GLY A 221 6.97 -20.68 -16.49
C GLY A 221 7.02 -20.47 -18.01
N LEU A 222 6.27 -21.24 -18.79
CA LEU A 222 6.10 -21.06 -20.23
C LEU A 222 5.13 -19.94 -20.56
N ILE A 223 4.15 -19.73 -19.69
CA ILE A 223 3.19 -18.63 -19.71
C ILE A 223 3.43 -17.78 -18.46
N GLU A 224 3.52 -16.49 -18.64
CA GLU A 224 3.63 -15.51 -17.56
C GLU A 224 2.29 -14.80 -17.33
N VAL A 225 1.90 -14.65 -16.09
CA VAL A 225 0.81 -13.76 -15.70
C VAL A 225 1.41 -12.38 -15.41
N MET A 226 0.99 -11.40 -16.20
CA MET A 226 1.53 -10.04 -16.13
C MET A 226 0.77 -9.15 -15.16
N ALA A 227 -0.56 -9.28 -15.13
CA ALA A 227 -1.44 -8.51 -14.25
C ALA A 227 -2.76 -9.25 -14.02
N ALA A 228 -3.46 -8.87 -12.96
CA ALA A 228 -4.83 -9.31 -12.69
C ALA A 228 -5.64 -8.18 -12.04
N SER A 229 -6.90 -8.07 -12.41
CA SER A 229 -7.87 -7.15 -11.80
C SER A 229 -9.15 -7.90 -11.48
N ARG A 230 -9.80 -7.55 -10.35
CA ARG A 230 -10.97 -8.29 -9.87
C ARG A 230 -12.07 -7.36 -9.34
N ASP A 231 -13.29 -7.75 -9.63
CA ASP A 231 -14.50 -7.35 -8.92
C ASP A 231 -15.05 -8.63 -8.24
N PRO A 232 -14.67 -8.90 -6.96
CA PRO A 232 -14.81 -10.21 -6.35
C PRO A 232 -16.25 -10.73 -6.37
N GLY A 233 -16.41 -11.96 -6.86
CA GLY A 233 -17.70 -12.63 -7.01
C GLY A 233 -18.53 -12.17 -8.22
N SER A 234 -17.99 -11.29 -9.06
CA SER A 234 -18.68 -10.80 -10.26
C SER A 234 -17.86 -11.06 -11.52
N ARG A 235 -16.74 -10.37 -11.69
CA ARG A 235 -15.89 -10.48 -12.88
C ARG A 235 -14.43 -10.20 -12.55
N ALA A 236 -13.54 -10.83 -13.31
CA ALA A 236 -12.10 -10.58 -13.25
C ALA A 236 -11.49 -10.55 -14.64
N LYS A 237 -10.33 -9.92 -14.75
CA LYS A 237 -9.46 -9.97 -15.93
C LYS A 237 -8.07 -10.42 -15.50
N ILE A 238 -7.44 -11.26 -16.32
CA ILE A 238 -6.08 -11.72 -16.11
C ILE A 238 -5.29 -11.55 -17.41
N ALA A 239 -4.16 -10.86 -17.35
CA ALA A 239 -3.29 -10.62 -18.48
C ALA A 239 -2.19 -11.66 -18.52
N VAL A 240 -2.04 -12.35 -19.66
CA VAL A 240 -1.08 -13.43 -19.86
C VAL A 240 -0.23 -13.22 -21.09
N ARG A 241 1.04 -13.63 -21.00
CA ARG A 241 2.00 -13.62 -22.10
C ARG A 241 2.66 -14.98 -22.24
N SER A 242 2.85 -15.46 -23.46
CA SER A 242 3.67 -16.66 -23.70
C SER A 242 5.13 -16.28 -24.00
N LYS A 243 6.06 -17.02 -23.42
CA LYS A 243 7.50 -16.96 -23.79
C LYS A 243 7.80 -17.71 -25.09
N ASP A 244 7.01 -18.72 -25.41
CA ASP A 244 7.12 -19.49 -26.65
C ASP A 244 5.99 -19.12 -27.61
N LYS A 245 6.34 -18.56 -28.77
CA LYS A 245 5.40 -18.14 -29.83
C LYS A 245 4.50 -19.28 -30.35
N ARG A 246 4.85 -20.55 -30.07
CA ARG A 246 4.06 -21.72 -30.45
C ARG A 246 2.93 -22.04 -29.49
N ILE A 247 2.93 -21.46 -28.31
CA ILE A 247 1.91 -21.67 -27.28
C ILE A 247 0.92 -20.51 -27.34
N ASP A 248 -0.34 -20.84 -27.53
CA ASP A 248 -1.44 -19.89 -27.35
C ASP A 248 -1.74 -19.75 -25.85
N PRO A 249 -1.41 -18.61 -25.20
CA PRO A 249 -1.58 -18.43 -23.78
C PRO A 249 -3.06 -18.35 -23.38
N GLN A 250 -3.92 -17.80 -24.23
CA GLN A 250 -5.37 -17.74 -23.95
C GLN A 250 -5.98 -19.15 -24.00
N GLY A 251 -5.70 -19.88 -25.06
CA GLY A 251 -6.20 -21.25 -25.23
C GLY A 251 -5.73 -22.18 -24.10
N ALA A 252 -4.48 -22.05 -23.66
CA ALA A 252 -3.94 -22.82 -22.54
C ALA A 252 -4.65 -22.51 -21.21
N CYS A 253 -4.93 -21.24 -20.91
CA CYS A 253 -5.63 -20.79 -19.71
C CYS A 253 -7.13 -21.15 -19.75
N ILE A 254 -7.77 -21.09 -20.92
CA ILE A 254 -9.17 -21.51 -21.09
C ILE A 254 -9.30 -23.02 -20.85
N GLY A 255 -8.40 -23.79 -21.44
CA GLY A 255 -8.42 -25.24 -21.43
C GLY A 255 -9.52 -25.85 -22.33
N MET A 256 -9.50 -27.16 -22.47
CA MET A 256 -10.47 -27.85 -23.32
C MET A 256 -11.90 -27.56 -22.88
N ARG A 257 -12.70 -26.98 -23.78
CA ARG A 257 -14.11 -26.58 -23.53
C ARG A 257 -14.27 -25.64 -22.32
N GLY A 258 -13.24 -24.87 -21.96
CA GLY A 258 -13.27 -23.96 -20.83
C GLY A 258 -13.05 -24.63 -19.46
N SER A 259 -12.56 -25.87 -19.42
CA SER A 259 -12.46 -26.63 -18.15
C SER A 259 -11.61 -25.95 -17.10
N ARG A 260 -10.46 -25.36 -17.47
CA ARG A 260 -9.54 -24.72 -16.53
C ARG A 260 -10.11 -23.40 -16.00
N VAL A 261 -10.56 -22.52 -16.88
CA VAL A 261 -11.19 -21.24 -16.46
C VAL A 261 -12.46 -21.49 -15.64
N GLN A 262 -13.23 -22.53 -15.93
CA GLN A 262 -14.41 -22.90 -15.13
C GLN A 262 -14.04 -23.41 -13.74
N ALA A 263 -12.95 -24.15 -13.59
CA ALA A 263 -12.45 -24.60 -12.30
C ALA A 263 -12.06 -23.39 -11.43
N VAL A 264 -11.33 -22.44 -11.99
CA VAL A 264 -10.98 -21.17 -11.31
C VAL A 264 -12.23 -20.37 -10.96
N SER A 265 -13.15 -20.16 -11.91
CA SER A 265 -14.41 -19.46 -11.70
C SER A 265 -15.25 -20.10 -10.58
N GLY A 266 -15.32 -21.43 -10.56
CA GLY A 266 -16.03 -22.21 -9.54
C GLY A 266 -15.47 -21.98 -8.13
N GLU A 267 -14.13 -21.94 -8.00
CA GLU A 267 -13.46 -21.64 -6.72
C GLU A 267 -13.75 -20.23 -6.24
N LEU A 268 -13.92 -19.28 -7.15
CA LEU A 268 -14.21 -17.86 -6.88
C LEU A 268 -15.72 -17.53 -6.80
N GLY A 269 -16.54 -18.53 -6.48
CA GLY A 269 -17.99 -18.30 -6.30
C GLY A 269 -18.74 -17.96 -7.58
N GLY A 270 -18.23 -18.37 -8.74
CA GLY A 270 -18.85 -18.14 -10.07
C GLY A 270 -18.42 -16.83 -10.72
N GLU A 271 -17.32 -16.24 -10.29
CA GLU A 271 -16.72 -15.04 -10.89
C GLU A 271 -16.32 -15.30 -12.35
N ARG A 272 -16.78 -14.45 -13.26
CA ARG A 272 -16.41 -14.57 -14.69
C ARG A 272 -15.00 -14.08 -14.89
N VAL A 273 -14.16 -14.90 -15.53
CA VAL A 273 -12.76 -14.55 -15.78
C VAL A 273 -12.54 -14.35 -17.27
N ASP A 274 -12.11 -13.13 -17.64
CA ASP A 274 -11.66 -12.78 -18.99
C ASP A 274 -10.13 -12.94 -19.05
N ILE A 275 -9.65 -13.71 -20.03
CA ILE A 275 -8.23 -13.93 -20.25
C ILE A 275 -7.80 -12.97 -21.37
N VAL A 276 -6.88 -12.06 -21.03
CA VAL A 276 -6.40 -10.96 -21.88
C VAL A 276 -4.98 -11.26 -22.33
N LEU A 277 -4.69 -11.06 -23.62
CA LEU A 277 -3.30 -11.08 -24.11
C LEU A 277 -2.60 -9.80 -23.69
N TRP A 278 -1.49 -9.97 -22.98
CA TRP A 278 -0.62 -8.85 -22.67
C TRP A 278 0.21 -8.47 -23.91
N ASP A 279 0.42 -7.18 -24.12
CA ASP A 279 1.24 -6.63 -25.21
C ASP A 279 2.22 -5.59 -24.67
N GLU A 280 3.38 -5.45 -25.29
CA GLU A 280 4.38 -4.42 -24.94
C GLU A 280 3.90 -3.01 -25.33
N ASN A 281 3.07 -2.94 -26.38
CA ASN A 281 2.43 -1.70 -26.77
C ASN A 281 1.23 -1.43 -25.84
N PRO A 282 1.26 -0.35 -25.03
CA PRO A 282 0.18 -0.05 -24.09
C PRO A 282 -1.20 0.10 -24.74
N ALA A 283 -1.27 0.73 -25.93
CA ALA A 283 -2.53 0.89 -26.65
C ALA A 283 -3.10 -0.46 -27.10
N GLN A 284 -2.25 -1.37 -27.60
CA GLN A 284 -2.69 -2.70 -27.99
C GLN A 284 -3.12 -3.51 -26.76
N PHE A 285 -2.42 -3.39 -25.62
CA PHE A 285 -2.80 -4.04 -24.38
C PHE A 285 -4.16 -3.54 -23.88
N VAL A 286 -4.43 -2.23 -23.96
CA VAL A 286 -5.74 -1.67 -23.62
C VAL A 286 -6.82 -2.18 -24.57
N ILE A 287 -6.60 -2.26 -25.88
CA ILE A 287 -7.54 -2.86 -26.84
C ILE A 287 -7.90 -4.29 -26.40
N ASN A 288 -6.89 -5.10 -26.10
CA ASN A 288 -7.10 -6.47 -25.63
C ASN A 288 -7.88 -6.52 -24.33
N ALA A 289 -7.59 -5.61 -23.39
CA ALA A 289 -8.23 -5.52 -22.08
C ALA A 289 -9.70 -5.07 -22.17
N MET A 290 -10.07 -4.31 -23.18
CA MET A 290 -11.45 -3.86 -23.39
C MET A 290 -12.39 -4.97 -23.86
N SER A 291 -11.86 -6.11 -24.30
CA SER A 291 -12.69 -7.26 -24.66
C SER A 291 -13.79 -7.53 -23.60
N PRO A 292 -15.05 -7.84 -24.03
CA PRO A 292 -15.47 -8.21 -25.39
C PRO A 292 -15.92 -7.04 -26.27
N ALA A 293 -15.69 -5.78 -25.90
CA ALA A 293 -16.01 -4.63 -26.71
C ALA A 293 -14.97 -4.43 -27.84
N GLU A 294 -15.45 -4.05 -29.01
CA GLU A 294 -14.59 -3.71 -30.14
C GLU A 294 -14.21 -2.23 -30.06
N VAL A 295 -12.91 -1.95 -30.08
CA VAL A 295 -12.33 -0.61 -30.05
C VAL A 295 -12.08 -0.16 -31.49
N ALA A 296 -12.59 1.03 -31.87
CA ALA A 296 -12.41 1.58 -33.20
C ALA A 296 -11.10 2.39 -33.30
N ALA A 297 -10.79 3.22 -32.29
CA ALA A 297 -9.57 4.00 -32.22
C ALA A 297 -9.18 4.25 -30.75
N ILE A 298 -7.90 4.56 -30.53
CA ILE A 298 -7.36 4.99 -29.24
C ILE A 298 -6.50 6.24 -29.44
N ILE A 299 -6.69 7.21 -28.57
CA ILE A 299 -5.83 8.38 -28.43
C ILE A 299 -5.09 8.23 -27.10
N VAL A 300 -3.76 8.28 -27.15
CA VAL A 300 -2.89 8.12 -25.99
C VAL A 300 -2.42 9.48 -25.54
N ASP A 301 -2.65 9.80 -24.28
CA ASP A 301 -2.09 10.94 -23.57
C ASP A 301 -1.07 10.41 -22.56
N GLU A 302 0.21 10.52 -22.90
CA GLU A 302 1.32 10.01 -22.08
C GLU A 302 1.52 10.88 -20.83
N ASP A 303 1.30 12.20 -20.95
CA ASP A 303 1.50 13.15 -19.85
C ASP A 303 0.46 12.99 -18.75
N ALA A 304 -0.81 12.81 -19.13
CA ALA A 304 -1.89 12.52 -18.19
C ALA A 304 -2.00 11.03 -17.81
N HIS A 305 -1.16 10.15 -18.39
CA HIS A 305 -1.24 8.70 -18.27
C HIS A 305 -2.66 8.16 -18.51
N ALA A 306 -3.32 8.70 -19.53
CA ALA A 306 -4.71 8.45 -19.89
C ALA A 306 -4.86 8.01 -21.36
N MET A 307 -5.92 7.26 -21.63
CA MET A 307 -6.29 6.88 -23.01
C MET A 307 -7.77 7.15 -23.26
N ASP A 308 -8.06 7.86 -24.35
CA ASP A 308 -9.42 8.03 -24.85
C ASP A 308 -9.71 6.93 -25.86
N ILE A 309 -10.76 6.15 -25.58
CA ILE A 309 -11.11 4.95 -26.34
C ILE A 309 -12.40 5.22 -27.13
N ALA A 310 -12.27 5.26 -28.46
CA ALA A 310 -13.40 5.34 -29.39
C ALA A 310 -14.03 3.96 -29.57
N VAL A 311 -15.31 3.88 -29.39
CA VAL A 311 -16.11 2.67 -29.68
C VAL A 311 -17.32 3.05 -30.52
N GLY A 312 -17.81 2.11 -31.33
CA GLY A 312 -19.09 2.29 -32.01
C GLY A 312 -20.23 2.52 -31.02
N ALA A 313 -21.21 3.32 -31.38
CA ALA A 313 -22.33 3.66 -30.50
C ALA A 313 -23.06 2.41 -29.95
N ASP A 314 -23.16 1.34 -30.76
CA ASP A 314 -23.76 0.07 -30.36
C ASP A 314 -22.89 -0.70 -29.32
N ASN A 315 -21.60 -0.43 -29.27
CA ASN A 315 -20.63 -1.09 -28.37
C ASN A 315 -20.36 -0.29 -27.10
N LEU A 316 -20.79 0.97 -27.01
CA LEU A 316 -20.49 1.84 -25.87
C LEU A 316 -20.95 1.23 -24.53
N ALA A 317 -22.18 0.73 -24.49
CA ALA A 317 -22.72 0.10 -23.28
C ALA A 317 -21.93 -1.16 -22.86
N GLN A 318 -21.41 -1.92 -23.84
CA GLN A 318 -20.59 -3.12 -23.61
C GLN A 318 -19.18 -2.75 -23.17
N ALA A 319 -18.59 -1.70 -23.76
CA ALA A 319 -17.26 -1.19 -23.40
C ALA A 319 -17.22 -0.67 -21.97
N ILE A 320 -18.22 0.11 -21.57
CA ILE A 320 -18.37 0.59 -20.19
C ILE A 320 -18.68 -0.58 -19.26
N GLY A 321 -19.59 -1.45 -19.67
CA GLY A 321 -20.11 -2.54 -18.85
C GLY A 321 -21.08 -2.06 -17.77
N ARG A 322 -21.72 -3.01 -17.07
CA ARG A 322 -22.68 -2.69 -16.01
C ARG A 322 -22.00 -1.92 -14.87
N GLY A 323 -22.44 -0.68 -14.64
CA GLY A 323 -21.86 0.19 -13.59
C GLY A 323 -20.38 0.49 -13.79
N GLY A 324 -19.90 0.58 -15.04
CA GLY A 324 -18.49 0.85 -15.34
C GLY A 324 -17.54 -0.33 -15.10
N GLN A 325 -18.06 -1.54 -14.89
CA GLN A 325 -17.25 -2.70 -14.49
C GLN A 325 -16.16 -3.05 -15.50
N ASN A 326 -16.49 -3.03 -16.81
CA ASN A 326 -15.50 -3.45 -17.81
C ASN A 326 -14.34 -2.44 -17.96
N VAL A 327 -14.68 -1.15 -18.05
CA VAL A 327 -13.64 -0.10 -18.15
C VAL A 327 -12.80 -0.02 -16.86
N ARG A 328 -13.43 -0.12 -15.68
CA ARG A 328 -12.71 -0.12 -14.40
C ARG A 328 -11.73 -1.28 -14.30
N LEU A 329 -12.16 -2.51 -14.64
CA LEU A 329 -11.27 -3.67 -14.64
C LEU A 329 -10.17 -3.57 -15.68
N ALA A 330 -10.43 -3.01 -16.86
CA ALA A 330 -9.42 -2.77 -17.88
C ALA A 330 -8.41 -1.71 -17.41
N SER A 331 -8.87 -0.62 -16.83
CA SER A 331 -8.03 0.42 -16.24
C SER A 331 -7.12 -0.15 -15.14
N GLN A 332 -7.66 -0.88 -14.18
CA GLN A 332 -6.87 -1.53 -13.12
C GLN A 332 -5.87 -2.57 -13.65
N LEU A 333 -6.24 -3.29 -14.73
CA LEU A 333 -5.38 -4.30 -15.34
C LEU A 333 -4.18 -3.69 -16.05
N THR A 334 -4.41 -2.57 -16.76
CA THR A 334 -3.41 -1.92 -17.62
C THR A 334 -2.62 -0.83 -16.90
N GLY A 335 -3.17 -0.30 -15.81
CA GLY A 335 -2.60 0.84 -15.07
C GLY A 335 -2.90 2.20 -15.69
N TRP A 336 -3.64 2.27 -16.81
CA TRP A 336 -3.99 3.51 -17.50
C TRP A 336 -5.37 4.01 -17.10
N THR A 337 -5.53 5.31 -17.04
CA THR A 337 -6.87 5.93 -16.94
C THR A 337 -7.58 5.81 -18.29
N LEU A 338 -8.74 5.17 -18.33
CA LEU A 338 -9.46 4.88 -19.57
C LEU A 338 -10.77 5.67 -19.66
N ASN A 339 -10.88 6.53 -20.67
CA ASN A 339 -12.09 7.27 -21.00
C ASN A 339 -12.74 6.64 -22.23
N VAL A 340 -13.95 6.12 -22.08
CA VAL A 340 -14.66 5.45 -23.18
C VAL A 340 -15.75 6.36 -23.71
N MET A 341 -15.72 6.62 -25.00
CA MET A 341 -16.67 7.50 -25.67
C MET A 341 -16.98 7.00 -27.10
N THR A 342 -17.97 7.60 -27.73
CA THR A 342 -18.26 7.25 -29.12
C THR A 342 -17.27 7.91 -30.08
N GLU A 343 -17.16 7.37 -31.30
CA GLU A 343 -16.32 7.99 -32.35
C GLU A 343 -16.75 9.45 -32.63
N SER A 344 -18.05 9.73 -32.57
CA SER A 344 -18.58 11.09 -32.73
C SER A 344 -18.17 12.03 -31.60
N ASP A 345 -18.13 11.53 -30.35
CA ASP A 345 -17.71 12.32 -29.20
C ASP A 345 -16.21 12.63 -29.22
N ILE A 346 -15.38 11.66 -29.66
CA ILE A 346 -13.94 11.91 -29.86
C ILE A 346 -13.71 12.96 -30.96
N GLN A 347 -14.42 12.85 -32.08
CA GLN A 347 -14.31 13.85 -33.14
C GLN A 347 -14.75 15.24 -32.64
N ALA A 348 -15.84 15.32 -31.88
CA ALA A 348 -16.30 16.58 -31.30
C ALA A 348 -15.29 17.15 -30.30
N LYS A 349 -14.67 16.28 -29.45
CA LYS A 349 -13.62 16.67 -28.52
C LYS A 349 -12.39 17.21 -29.25
N GLN A 350 -11.90 16.50 -30.28
CA GLN A 350 -10.78 16.95 -31.09
C GLN A 350 -11.07 18.26 -31.81
N GLN A 351 -12.29 18.43 -32.37
CA GLN A 351 -12.68 19.69 -33.00
C GLN A 351 -12.75 20.84 -31.99
N ALA A 352 -13.20 20.57 -30.77
CA ALA A 352 -13.22 21.57 -29.70
C ALA A 352 -11.79 21.96 -29.27
N GLU A 353 -10.91 20.98 -29.04
CA GLU A 353 -9.50 21.20 -28.70
C GLU A 353 -8.76 21.96 -29.82
N THR A 354 -8.94 21.54 -31.08
CA THR A 354 -8.39 22.25 -32.24
C THR A 354 -8.91 23.68 -32.33
N GLY A 355 -10.23 23.88 -32.08
CA GLY A 355 -10.83 25.21 -32.06
C GLY A 355 -10.32 26.10 -30.91
N ASP A 356 -10.02 25.52 -29.78
CA ASP A 356 -9.43 26.25 -28.64
C ASP A 356 -7.97 26.62 -28.92
N ILE A 357 -7.18 25.71 -29.49
CA ILE A 357 -5.81 25.99 -29.93
C ILE A 357 -5.80 27.10 -31.00
N LEU A 358 -6.65 26.99 -32.00
CA LEU A 358 -6.80 28.00 -33.05
C LEU A 358 -7.13 29.37 -32.46
N ARG A 359 -8.10 29.44 -31.56
CA ARG A 359 -8.49 30.68 -30.88
C ARG A 359 -7.34 31.24 -30.05
N ASN A 360 -6.62 30.38 -29.35
CA ASN A 360 -5.47 30.77 -28.56
C ASN A 360 -4.34 31.35 -29.44
N PHE A 361 -4.05 30.75 -30.59
CA PHE A 361 -3.08 31.30 -31.51
C PHE A 361 -3.51 32.64 -32.12
N ILE A 362 -4.78 32.79 -32.49
CA ILE A 362 -5.32 34.07 -32.99
C ILE A 362 -5.19 35.17 -31.92
N GLU A 363 -5.56 34.90 -30.69
CA GLU A 363 -5.57 35.87 -29.61
C GLU A 363 -4.16 36.19 -29.09
N GLU A 364 -3.31 35.18 -28.92
CA GLU A 364 -2.01 35.34 -28.27
C GLU A 364 -0.88 35.74 -29.25
N LEU A 365 -0.92 35.26 -30.48
CA LEU A 365 0.04 35.63 -31.49
C LEU A 365 -0.40 36.82 -32.38
N GLU A 366 -1.67 37.27 -32.22
CA GLU A 366 -2.28 38.34 -33.01
C GLU A 366 -2.16 38.06 -34.52
N VAL A 367 -2.46 36.83 -34.90
CA VAL A 367 -2.45 36.35 -36.32
C VAL A 367 -3.87 36.18 -36.85
N ASP A 368 -4.00 36.15 -38.21
CA ASP A 368 -5.28 35.83 -38.82
C ASP A 368 -5.62 34.34 -38.72
N GLU A 369 -6.89 34.01 -39.01
CA GLU A 369 -7.39 32.65 -38.90
C GLU A 369 -6.69 31.69 -39.90
N GLU A 370 -6.30 32.19 -41.08
CA GLU A 370 -5.62 31.37 -42.09
C GLU A 370 -4.23 30.94 -41.60
N LEU A 371 -3.47 31.85 -41.02
CA LEU A 371 -2.13 31.54 -40.50
C LEU A 371 -2.19 30.66 -39.23
N ALA A 372 -3.17 30.92 -38.35
CA ALA A 372 -3.39 30.08 -37.19
C ALA A 372 -3.78 28.65 -37.60
N GLN A 373 -4.63 28.49 -38.62
CA GLN A 373 -5.03 27.17 -39.14
C GLN A 373 -3.83 26.41 -39.70
N VAL A 374 -2.92 27.06 -40.46
CA VAL A 374 -1.70 26.43 -40.96
C VAL A 374 -0.83 25.92 -39.81
N LEU A 375 -0.66 26.70 -38.76
CA LEU A 375 0.10 26.24 -37.58
C LEU A 375 -0.50 24.99 -36.92
N VAL A 376 -1.82 24.95 -36.77
CA VAL A 376 -2.53 23.79 -36.20
C VAL A 376 -2.45 22.58 -37.15
N ASP A 377 -2.58 22.77 -38.47
CA ASP A 377 -2.51 21.69 -39.46
C ASP A 377 -1.10 21.07 -39.53
N GLU A 378 -0.05 21.86 -39.24
CA GLU A 378 1.33 21.41 -39.12
C GLU A 378 1.65 20.79 -37.74
N GLY A 379 0.68 20.74 -36.85
CA GLY A 379 0.77 20.02 -35.58
C GLY A 379 1.25 20.85 -34.40
N PHE A 380 1.33 22.18 -34.49
CA PHE A 380 1.65 23.03 -33.36
C PHE A 380 0.44 23.09 -32.42
N THR A 381 0.70 22.88 -31.10
CA THR A 381 -0.34 22.85 -30.07
C THR A 381 -0.14 23.92 -29.00
N SER A 382 1.05 24.48 -28.89
CA SER A 382 1.42 25.45 -27.83
C SER A 382 2.27 26.61 -28.33
N LEU A 383 2.27 27.72 -27.57
CA LEU A 383 3.15 28.86 -27.83
C LEU A 383 4.61 28.52 -27.61
N GLU A 384 4.90 27.63 -26.70
CA GLU A 384 6.24 27.13 -26.38
C GLU A 384 6.85 26.44 -27.59
N GLU A 385 6.10 25.60 -28.29
CA GLU A 385 6.56 24.93 -29.52
C GLU A 385 6.93 25.97 -30.58
N ILE A 386 6.07 26.96 -30.84
CA ILE A 386 6.32 28.01 -31.82
C ILE A 386 7.55 28.84 -31.43
N ALA A 387 7.74 29.15 -30.15
CA ALA A 387 8.85 29.95 -29.64
C ALA A 387 10.22 29.27 -29.77
N TYR A 388 10.27 27.93 -29.60
CA TYR A 388 11.52 27.19 -29.40
C TYR A 388 11.82 26.15 -30.45
N VAL A 389 10.89 25.77 -31.33
CA VAL A 389 11.12 24.84 -32.45
C VAL A 389 12.27 25.34 -33.38
N PRO A 390 13.10 24.47 -33.95
CA PRO A 390 14.16 24.87 -34.86
C PRO A 390 13.62 25.69 -36.04
N LEU A 391 14.37 26.76 -36.44
CA LEU A 391 13.96 27.64 -37.53
C LEU A 391 13.74 26.88 -38.83
N GLU A 392 14.58 25.86 -39.09
CA GLU A 392 14.53 25.04 -40.29
C GLU A 392 13.22 24.26 -40.42
N GLU A 393 12.62 23.84 -39.33
CA GLU A 393 11.34 23.11 -39.32
C GLU A 393 10.19 24.04 -39.70
N MET A 394 10.15 25.26 -39.18
CA MET A 394 9.14 26.25 -39.55
C MET A 394 9.28 26.75 -40.99
N LEU A 395 10.50 26.86 -41.49
CA LEU A 395 10.75 27.24 -42.88
C LEU A 395 10.35 26.17 -43.90
N ASN A 396 10.16 24.93 -43.50
CA ASN A 396 9.66 23.86 -44.36
C ASN A 396 8.14 23.93 -44.56
N ILE A 397 7.43 24.77 -43.82
CA ILE A 397 5.97 24.95 -43.93
C ILE A 397 5.69 25.79 -45.19
N ASP A 398 4.78 25.29 -46.02
CA ASP A 398 4.37 26.00 -47.24
C ASP A 398 3.78 27.39 -46.93
N GLY A 399 4.41 28.42 -47.51
CA GLY A 399 3.99 29.81 -47.32
C GLY A 399 4.69 30.57 -46.19
N PHE A 400 5.61 29.92 -45.45
CA PHE A 400 6.41 30.59 -44.40
C PHE A 400 7.75 31.02 -44.97
N ASP A 401 8.07 32.32 -44.82
CA ASP A 401 9.38 32.88 -45.05
C ASP A 401 10.10 33.19 -43.75
N GLU A 402 11.37 33.58 -43.86
CA GLU A 402 12.21 33.87 -42.70
C GLU A 402 11.66 35.04 -41.85
N ASP A 403 11.02 36.02 -42.50
CA ASP A 403 10.45 37.19 -41.82
C ASP A 403 9.21 36.79 -41.00
N ILE A 404 8.30 36.01 -41.58
CA ILE A 404 7.09 35.49 -40.90
C ILE A 404 7.49 34.60 -39.72
N VAL A 405 8.42 33.68 -39.93
CA VAL A 405 8.86 32.76 -38.84
C VAL A 405 9.51 33.52 -37.69
N ASN A 406 10.37 34.49 -37.97
CA ASN A 406 11.01 35.31 -36.95
C ASN A 406 9.99 36.15 -36.18
N GLU A 407 8.99 36.72 -36.85
CA GLU A 407 7.91 37.48 -36.22
C GLU A 407 7.03 36.61 -35.29
N LEU A 408 6.61 35.43 -35.76
CA LEU A 408 5.83 34.48 -34.99
C LEU A 408 6.59 34.04 -33.71
N ARG A 409 7.87 33.70 -33.87
CA ARG A 409 8.70 33.31 -32.69
C ARG A 409 8.93 34.46 -31.71
N ALA A 410 9.07 35.69 -32.22
CA ALA A 410 9.20 36.87 -31.38
C ALA A 410 7.93 37.11 -30.57
N ARG A 411 6.75 37.08 -31.24
CA ARG A 411 5.46 37.23 -30.57
C ARG A 411 5.19 36.13 -29.55
N ALA A 412 5.45 34.85 -29.88
CA ALA A 412 5.32 33.75 -28.97
C ALA A 412 6.20 33.94 -27.71
N LYS A 413 7.48 34.34 -27.88
CA LYS A 413 8.39 34.60 -26.76
C LYS A 413 7.93 35.77 -25.88
N ASP A 414 7.48 36.85 -26.49
CA ASP A 414 7.01 38.03 -25.77
C ASP A 414 5.74 37.73 -24.95
N ARG A 415 4.86 36.89 -25.50
CA ARG A 415 3.65 36.42 -24.80
C ARG A 415 3.98 35.50 -23.65
N LEU A 416 4.89 34.53 -23.86
CA LEU A 416 5.36 33.64 -22.79
C LEU A 416 6.04 34.43 -21.67
N LEU A 417 6.88 35.42 -22.02
CA LEU A 417 7.50 36.31 -21.03
C LEU A 417 6.46 37.13 -20.26
N THR A 418 5.45 37.66 -20.95
CA THR A 418 4.35 38.41 -20.33
C THR A 418 3.54 37.52 -19.37
N LYS A 419 3.25 36.28 -19.76
CA LYS A 419 2.58 35.29 -18.90
C LYS A 419 3.44 34.93 -17.68
N ALA A 420 4.74 34.73 -17.86
CA ALA A 420 5.67 34.45 -16.77
C ALA A 420 5.73 35.60 -15.77
N ILE A 421 5.84 36.84 -16.24
CA ILE A 421 5.83 38.05 -15.39
C ILE A 421 4.49 38.19 -14.64
N ALA A 422 3.35 38.00 -15.32
CA ALA A 422 2.04 38.06 -14.70
C ALA A 422 1.83 36.94 -13.66
N THR A 423 2.44 35.78 -13.86
CA THR A 423 2.48 34.70 -12.89
C THR A 423 3.37 35.04 -11.69
N GLU A 424 4.58 35.60 -11.95
CA GLU A 424 5.45 36.09 -10.87
C GLU A 424 4.81 37.22 -10.08
N GLU A 425 4.09 38.15 -10.73
CA GLU A 425 3.35 39.20 -10.03
C GLU A 425 2.21 38.65 -9.17
N LYS A 426 1.45 37.68 -9.68
CA LYS A 426 0.43 36.98 -8.87
C LYS A 426 1.05 36.21 -7.71
N LEU A 427 2.21 35.61 -7.91
CA LEU A 427 3.02 34.94 -6.90
C LEU A 427 3.50 35.91 -5.81
N ALA A 428 3.97 37.10 -6.21
CA ALA A 428 4.44 38.12 -5.30
C ALA A 428 3.31 38.78 -4.48
N ASP A 429 2.11 38.87 -5.05
CA ASP A 429 0.92 39.43 -4.40
C ASP A 429 0.09 38.39 -3.62
N ALA A 430 0.39 37.09 -3.79
CA ALA A 430 -0.29 36.01 -3.06
C ALA A 430 0.17 35.97 -1.60
N HIS A 431 -0.55 36.65 -0.72
CA HIS A 431 -0.33 36.56 0.71
C HIS A 431 -1.39 35.66 1.36
N PRO A 432 -0.96 34.57 2.03
CA PRO A 432 -1.90 33.74 2.77
C PRO A 432 -2.57 34.55 3.89
N ALA A 433 -3.86 34.38 4.06
CA ALA A 433 -4.63 35.04 5.09
C ALA A 433 -4.23 34.55 6.50
N GLU A 434 -4.47 35.36 7.53
CA GLU A 434 -4.10 35.04 8.91
C GLU A 434 -4.81 33.75 9.42
N ASP A 435 -6.00 33.45 8.92
CA ASP A 435 -6.76 32.26 9.27
C ASP A 435 -6.14 30.97 8.70
N LEU A 436 -5.53 31.02 7.51
CA LEU A 436 -4.76 29.92 6.93
C LEU A 436 -3.43 29.72 7.69
N LEU A 437 -2.72 30.81 8.00
CA LEU A 437 -1.45 30.76 8.73
C LEU A 437 -1.58 30.25 10.18
N SER A 438 -2.76 30.42 10.79
CA SER A 438 -3.02 29.99 12.17
C SER A 438 -3.49 28.55 12.29
N LEU A 439 -3.58 27.82 11.19
CA LEU A 439 -4.08 26.45 11.17
C LEU A 439 -3.08 25.47 11.78
N GLU A 440 -3.57 24.53 12.57
CA GLU A 440 -2.71 23.50 13.19
C GLU A 440 -2.05 22.61 12.11
N GLY A 441 -0.71 22.58 12.12
CA GLY A 441 0.08 21.84 11.13
C GLY A 441 0.47 22.64 9.88
N MET A 442 0.03 23.90 9.77
CA MET A 442 0.42 24.83 8.70
C MET A 442 1.75 25.49 9.05
N ASP A 443 2.69 25.49 8.11
CA ASP A 443 3.89 26.32 8.20
C ASP A 443 3.84 27.47 7.18
N LYS A 444 4.71 28.46 7.38
CA LYS A 444 4.65 29.68 6.59
C LYS A 444 5.02 29.46 5.12
N ASP A 445 5.95 28.54 4.85
CA ASP A 445 6.41 28.27 3.50
C ASP A 445 5.34 27.50 2.73
N LEU A 446 4.69 26.53 3.38
CA LEU A 446 3.55 25.81 2.84
C LEU A 446 2.34 26.72 2.59
N ALA A 447 2.03 27.64 3.52
CA ALA A 447 0.93 28.59 3.33
C ALA A 447 1.18 29.53 2.14
N MET A 448 2.43 29.93 1.91
CA MET A 448 2.83 30.70 0.73
C MET A 448 2.65 29.91 -0.55
N GLU A 449 3.06 28.64 -0.56
CA GLU A 449 2.92 27.77 -1.73
C GLU A 449 1.46 27.48 -2.07
N LEU A 450 0.61 27.30 -1.05
CA LEU A 450 -0.84 27.18 -1.20
C LEU A 450 -1.47 28.45 -1.76
N ALA A 451 -1.05 29.61 -1.25
CA ALA A 451 -1.55 30.91 -1.72
C ALA A 451 -1.22 31.16 -3.20
N VAL A 452 -0.05 30.73 -3.66
CA VAL A 452 0.37 30.74 -5.06
C VAL A 452 -0.59 29.94 -5.95
N ARG A 453 -1.09 28.83 -5.44
CA ARG A 453 -2.05 27.94 -6.15
C ARG A 453 -3.51 28.42 -6.01
N GLY A 454 -3.72 29.59 -5.38
CA GLY A 454 -5.06 30.18 -5.23
C GLY A 454 -5.78 29.78 -3.94
N VAL A 455 -5.14 29.01 -3.06
CA VAL A 455 -5.67 28.63 -1.74
C VAL A 455 -5.17 29.65 -0.72
N ILE A 456 -5.92 30.75 -0.57
CA ILE A 456 -5.50 31.92 0.22
C ILE A 456 -6.04 31.87 1.64
N THR A 457 -7.25 31.35 1.82
CA THR A 457 -7.97 31.31 3.09
C THR A 457 -8.12 29.89 3.62
N ARG A 458 -8.48 29.79 4.90
CA ARG A 458 -8.87 28.50 5.53
C ARG A 458 -10.03 27.84 4.81
N GLU A 459 -10.98 28.63 4.27
CA GLU A 459 -12.15 28.13 3.58
C GLU A 459 -11.78 27.55 2.22
N ASP A 460 -10.88 28.21 1.48
CA ASP A 460 -10.34 27.69 0.22
C ASP A 460 -9.68 26.33 0.42
N LEU A 461 -8.92 26.15 1.53
CA LEU A 461 -8.29 24.87 1.87
C LEU A 461 -9.32 23.81 2.27
N ALA A 462 -10.41 24.19 2.94
CA ALA A 462 -11.47 23.28 3.33
C ALA A 462 -12.23 22.71 2.12
N GLU A 463 -12.27 23.41 1.01
CA GLU A 463 -12.91 22.99 -0.25
C GLU A 463 -12.03 22.04 -1.09
N GLN A 464 -10.72 21.99 -0.85
CA GLN A 464 -9.79 21.12 -1.60
C GLN A 464 -10.03 19.63 -1.32
N SER A 465 -9.62 18.78 -2.26
CA SER A 465 -9.48 17.35 -2.07
C SER A 465 -8.03 16.99 -1.65
N ILE A 466 -7.82 15.76 -1.18
CA ILE A 466 -6.46 15.29 -0.85
C ILE A 466 -5.59 15.31 -2.10
N ASP A 467 -6.13 14.85 -3.22
CA ASP A 467 -5.42 14.76 -4.51
C ASP A 467 -4.90 16.12 -5.00
N ASP A 468 -5.64 17.22 -4.73
CA ASP A 468 -5.24 18.59 -5.11
C ASP A 468 -4.00 19.09 -4.34
N LEU A 469 -3.67 18.48 -3.22
CA LEU A 469 -2.54 18.87 -2.36
C LEU A 469 -1.31 17.96 -2.52
N LEU A 470 -1.44 16.80 -3.15
CA LEU A 470 -0.34 15.84 -3.30
C LEU A 470 0.78 16.34 -4.24
N ASP A 471 0.47 17.28 -5.12
CA ASP A 471 1.43 17.92 -6.02
C ASP A 471 2.36 18.95 -5.34
N ILE A 472 2.24 19.09 -4.01
CA ILE A 472 3.05 20.03 -3.23
C ILE A 472 4.19 19.28 -2.55
N ASP A 473 5.42 19.75 -2.77
CA ASP A 473 6.61 19.14 -2.17
C ASP A 473 6.51 19.06 -0.64
N GLY A 474 6.63 17.87 -0.09
CA GLY A 474 6.58 17.62 1.36
C GLY A 474 5.18 17.40 1.95
N ILE A 475 4.16 17.26 1.12
CA ILE A 475 2.81 16.82 1.52
C ILE A 475 2.59 15.37 1.08
N ASP A 476 2.23 14.52 2.03
CA ASP A 476 1.73 13.17 1.82
C ASP A 476 0.22 13.09 2.11
N ASP A 477 -0.41 11.98 1.75
CA ASP A 477 -1.86 11.72 1.96
C ASP A 477 -2.30 11.99 3.42
N GLU A 478 -1.44 11.64 4.38
CA GLU A 478 -1.74 11.78 5.81
C GLU A 478 -1.71 13.26 6.24
N ARG A 479 -0.72 14.01 5.77
CA ARG A 479 -0.56 15.44 6.04
C ARG A 479 -1.64 16.26 5.35
N ALA A 480 -1.94 15.98 4.07
CA ALA A 480 -3.02 16.61 3.32
C ALA A 480 -4.37 16.42 4.02
N GLY A 481 -4.69 15.18 4.40
CA GLY A 481 -5.93 14.88 5.12
C GLY A 481 -6.04 15.59 6.46
N LYS A 482 -4.96 15.72 7.23
CA LYS A 482 -4.94 16.45 8.50
C LYS A 482 -5.18 17.94 8.31
N LEU A 483 -4.56 18.55 7.32
CA LEU A 483 -4.72 19.98 7.02
C LEU A 483 -6.15 20.31 6.58
N ILE A 484 -6.72 19.52 5.66
CA ILE A 484 -8.11 19.68 5.21
C ILE A 484 -9.09 19.48 6.37
N MET A 485 -8.88 18.47 7.22
CA MET A 485 -9.75 18.24 8.38
C MET A 485 -9.63 19.38 9.41
N ALA A 486 -8.45 19.91 9.66
CA ALA A 486 -8.25 21.08 10.50
C ALA A 486 -8.94 22.31 9.91
N ALA A 487 -8.88 22.49 8.59
CA ALA A 487 -9.59 23.57 7.90
C ALA A 487 -11.11 23.43 8.01
N ARG A 488 -11.66 22.21 7.90
CA ARG A 488 -13.10 21.90 8.01
C ARG A 488 -13.63 21.89 9.44
N ALA A 489 -12.80 21.96 10.46
CA ALA A 489 -13.23 21.85 11.86
C ALA A 489 -14.32 22.86 12.21
N HIS A 490 -14.26 24.09 11.67
CA HIS A 490 -15.27 25.13 11.89
C HIS A 490 -16.65 24.85 11.24
N TRP A 491 -16.76 23.90 10.32
CA TRP A 491 -18.06 23.49 9.75
C TRP A 491 -18.87 22.63 10.72
N PHE A 492 -18.22 22.13 11.78
CA PHE A 492 -18.82 21.22 12.76
C PHE A 492 -18.99 21.86 14.16
N GLU A 493 -18.55 23.12 14.31
CA GLU A 493 -18.84 23.98 15.48
C GLU A 493 -20.16 24.76 15.29
#